data_bd014f057af564b5cd1733679e5125ad
#
_entry.id   bd014f057af564b5cd1733679e5125ad
#
_cell.length_a   1.000
_cell.length_b   1.000
_cell.length_c   1.000
_cell.angle_alpha   90.00
_cell.angle_beta   90.00
_cell.angle_gamma   90.00
#
_symmetry.space_group_name_H-M   'P 1'
#
loop_
_entity.id
_entity.type
_entity.pdbx_description
1 polymer ?
#
loop_
_entity_poly.entity_id
_entity_poly.type
_entity_poly.pdbx_seq_one_letter_code
_entity_poly.pdbx_strand_id
1 'polypeptide(L)'
;MSSSELAPKAEATAAAPAAPAAPAAGSGADAGADPVAARDGFSFARYRELSLIPVLLVMCVIGFIVSPAFLTSANLLGVAQQATELSLLVLAEALILISGRMDLSLESTIGVAPVIAVWLVLPEHGGRFQGLGLLPTWTAIPLCLVVGALIGALNGFLILKLRLNGFIVTLGALTMLRGLQIAVSRGQSIVELPSSFTYLGRASWLGAPASIWICALLFLVGGLAMGWLRHGRALYAIGGNTEAARTAGIRVDRAVWSVLVIGGVLAAFAGILYTGHYGSISADQGSGWIFQVFAATVIGGVSLNGGRGTLFGALTGVLTLQLVVNVMTLAGVPPLWNQFLNGAIIILALIISRFAAGEQQE
;
A
#
# COMPACT_ATOMS: atom_id res chain seq x y z
N MET A 1 -69.82 20.70 -32.40
CA MET A 1 -70.78 19.92 -31.61
C MET A 1 -70.07 19.54 -30.34
N SER A 2 -70.42 20.14 -29.40
CA SER A 2 -71.14 20.23 -28.12
C SER A 2 -70.13 20.19 -27.00
N SER A 3 -69.74 21.30 -26.34
CA SER A 3 -70.37 22.05 -25.23
C SER A 3 -70.86 21.16 -24.09
N SER A 4 -70.23 21.35 -22.92
CA SER A 4 -70.83 21.69 -21.62
C SER A 4 -69.67 21.56 -20.55
N GLU A 5 -69.25 22.69 -19.97
CA GLU A 5 -69.85 23.39 -18.83
C GLU A 5 -69.87 22.53 -17.56
N LEU A 6 -69.13 22.92 -16.52
CA LEU A 6 -69.60 23.63 -15.32
C LEU A 6 -68.51 23.61 -14.20
N ALA A 7 -68.16 24.67 -13.80
CA ALA A 7 -67.78 25.51 -12.69
C ALA A 7 -67.65 24.90 -11.25
N PRO A 8 -67.13 25.68 -10.29
CA PRO A 8 -66.25 25.22 -9.21
C PRO A 8 -66.99 24.93 -7.89
N LYS A 9 -66.38 24.15 -7.05
CA LYS A 9 -66.82 24.01 -5.63
C LYS A 9 -65.76 24.52 -4.66
N ALA A 10 -66.31 25.40 -3.87
CA ALA A 10 -65.65 26.17 -2.83
C ALA A 10 -65.07 25.37 -1.68
N GLU A 11 -64.05 25.97 -1.12
CA GLU A 11 -63.64 26.07 0.29
C GLU A 11 -64.16 25.06 1.33
N ALA A 12 -63.22 24.41 1.98
CA ALA A 12 -63.34 24.09 3.40
C ALA A 12 -62.01 24.33 4.07
N THR A 13 -61.92 25.48 4.73
CA THR A 13 -60.96 25.86 5.72
C THR A 13 -60.99 24.85 6.88
N ALA A 14 -59.93 24.08 7.04
CA ALA A 14 -59.76 23.24 8.24
C ALA A 14 -58.58 23.79 9.09
N ALA A 15 -58.92 24.19 10.31
CA ALA A 15 -58.08 24.79 11.32
C ALA A 15 -56.84 23.93 11.67
N ALA A 16 -55.74 24.64 11.88
CA ALA A 16 -54.50 24.07 12.44
C ALA A 16 -54.75 23.56 13.91
N PRO A 17 -54.24 22.39 14.29
CA PRO A 17 -54.22 21.99 15.68
C PRO A 17 -53.07 22.68 16.45
N ALA A 18 -53.41 23.16 17.62
CA ALA A 18 -52.56 23.89 18.57
C ALA A 18 -51.36 23.02 19.03
N ALA A 19 -50.21 23.69 19.22
CA ALA A 19 -49.02 23.15 19.84
C ALA A 19 -49.27 22.72 21.29
N PRO A 20 -48.74 21.56 21.75
CA PRO A 20 -48.79 21.20 23.14
C PRO A 20 -47.81 22.00 23.99
N ALA A 21 -48.28 22.44 25.13
CA ALA A 21 -47.58 23.23 26.14
C ALA A 21 -46.37 22.50 26.73
N ALA A 22 -45.31 23.29 27.00
CA ALA A 22 -44.12 22.83 27.71
C ALA A 22 -44.47 22.40 29.16
N PRO A 23 -43.94 21.30 29.69
CA PRO A 23 -44.07 20.98 31.09
C PRO A 23 -43.11 21.79 31.95
N ALA A 24 -43.62 22.20 33.09
CA ALA A 24 -43.00 23.03 34.11
C ALA A 24 -41.72 22.43 34.69
N ALA A 25 -40.79 23.28 35.05
CA ALA A 25 -39.58 22.98 35.82
C ALA A 25 -39.96 22.36 37.19
N GLY A 26 -39.62 21.11 37.37
CA GLY A 26 -39.62 20.42 38.65
C GLY A 26 -38.20 20.41 39.22
N SER A 27 -37.98 21.13 40.31
CA SER A 27 -36.82 21.02 41.19
C SER A 27 -36.88 19.71 41.93
N GLY A 28 -35.81 18.92 41.89
CA GLY A 28 -35.75 17.72 42.75
C GLY A 28 -34.48 16.93 42.59
N ALA A 29 -33.55 17.14 43.52
CA ALA A 29 -32.70 16.17 44.19
C ALA A 29 -31.70 15.36 43.33
N ASP A 30 -30.47 15.72 43.48
CA ASP A 30 -29.33 14.91 43.90
C ASP A 30 -29.57 13.39 43.77
N ALA A 31 -29.04 12.78 42.74
CA ALA A 31 -28.73 11.36 42.67
C ALA A 31 -27.32 11.23 42.11
N GLY A 32 -26.41 10.84 42.96
CA GLY A 32 -25.00 10.63 42.69
C GLY A 32 -24.76 9.87 41.39
N ALA A 33 -24.17 10.52 40.46
CA ALA A 33 -23.48 9.86 39.36
C ALA A 33 -22.23 9.21 39.97
N ASP A 34 -22.32 7.92 40.24
CA ASP A 34 -21.15 7.08 40.46
C ASP A 34 -20.18 7.36 39.31
N PRO A 35 -18.92 7.74 39.57
CA PRO A 35 -17.95 7.77 38.57
C PRO A 35 -17.80 6.31 38.09
N VAL A 36 -18.33 6.02 36.90
CA VAL A 36 -17.98 4.78 36.19
C VAL A 36 -16.44 4.78 36.13
N ALA A 37 -15.89 4.07 37.08
CA ALA A 37 -14.47 3.77 37.13
C ALA A 37 -14.12 3.22 35.77
N ALA A 38 -13.38 4.02 35.00
CA ALA A 38 -12.72 3.56 33.79
C ALA A 38 -11.86 2.36 34.25
N ARG A 39 -12.40 1.18 34.05
CA ARG A 39 -11.60 -0.03 34.13
C ARG A 39 -10.49 0.19 33.12
N ASP A 40 -9.29 0.49 33.64
CA ASP A 40 -8.02 0.34 32.91
C ASP A 40 -7.89 -1.15 32.55
N GLY A 41 -8.75 -1.60 31.62
CA GLY A 41 -8.56 -2.84 30.92
C GLY A 41 -7.33 -2.64 30.08
N PHE A 42 -6.34 -3.51 30.27
CA PHE A 42 -5.16 -3.66 29.45
C PHE A 42 -5.59 -3.44 27.97
N SER A 43 -5.31 -2.23 27.45
CA SER A 43 -5.77 -1.85 26.11
C SER A 43 -4.89 -2.58 25.10
N PHE A 44 -5.36 -3.73 24.64
CA PHE A 44 -4.77 -4.50 23.55
C PHE A 44 -4.55 -3.64 22.29
N ALA A 45 -5.28 -2.53 22.16
CA ALA A 45 -5.14 -1.57 21.08
C ALA A 45 -3.74 -0.94 21.02
N ARG A 46 -3.08 -0.76 22.17
CA ARG A 46 -1.72 -0.17 22.25
C ARG A 46 -0.63 -1.17 21.84
N TYR A 47 -0.93 -2.48 21.91
CA TYR A 47 0.02 -3.55 21.55
C TYR A 47 -0.32 -4.20 20.19
N ARG A 48 -1.30 -3.66 19.45
CA ARG A 48 -1.70 -4.17 18.14
C ARG A 48 -0.52 -4.20 17.15
N GLU A 49 0.40 -3.24 17.27
CA GLU A 49 1.63 -3.19 16.45
C GLU A 49 2.59 -4.35 16.75
N LEU A 50 2.57 -4.85 17.99
CA LEU A 50 3.43 -5.95 18.44
C LEU A 50 2.73 -7.32 18.28
N SER A 51 1.46 -7.35 17.84
CA SER A 51 0.65 -8.56 17.76
C SER A 51 1.21 -9.60 16.77
N LEU A 52 1.99 -9.17 15.77
CA LEU A 52 2.64 -10.07 14.81
C LEU A 52 4.00 -10.60 15.28
N ILE A 53 4.61 -10.03 16.33
CA ILE A 53 5.88 -10.54 16.85
C ILE A 53 5.77 -12.00 17.34
N PRO A 54 4.72 -12.41 18.09
CA PRO A 54 4.52 -13.82 18.42
C PRO A 54 4.40 -14.72 17.19
N VAL A 55 3.71 -14.23 16.13
CA VAL A 55 3.56 -14.98 14.88
C VAL A 55 4.93 -15.16 14.20
N LEU A 56 5.76 -14.11 14.14
CA LEU A 56 7.12 -14.20 13.63
C LEU A 56 7.96 -15.21 14.40
N LEU A 57 7.88 -15.19 15.75
CA LEU A 57 8.58 -16.15 16.59
C LEU A 57 8.13 -17.59 16.34
N VAL A 58 6.84 -17.82 16.23
CA VAL A 58 6.28 -19.14 15.88
C VAL A 58 6.78 -19.58 14.50
N MET A 59 6.78 -18.70 13.50
CA MET A 59 7.33 -18.99 12.18
C MET A 59 8.83 -19.32 12.23
N CYS A 60 9.61 -18.65 13.07
CA CYS A 60 11.03 -18.97 13.29
C CYS A 60 11.20 -20.37 13.90
N VAL A 61 10.37 -20.74 14.86
CA VAL A 61 10.40 -22.08 15.47
C VAL A 61 10.02 -23.15 14.44
N ILE A 62 8.95 -22.92 13.67
CA ILE A 62 8.55 -23.84 12.60
C ILE A 62 9.66 -23.98 11.57
N GLY A 63 10.24 -22.87 11.11
CA GLY A 63 11.32 -22.87 10.13
C GLY A 63 12.55 -23.65 10.61
N PHE A 64 12.92 -23.50 11.89
CA PHE A 64 14.02 -24.25 12.49
C PHE A 64 13.74 -25.77 12.54
N ILE A 65 12.49 -26.17 12.82
CA ILE A 65 12.07 -27.59 12.85
C ILE A 65 12.08 -28.16 11.43
N VAL A 66 11.64 -27.38 10.43
CA VAL A 66 11.56 -27.81 9.03
C VAL A 66 12.94 -27.99 8.43
N SER A 67 13.89 -27.09 8.71
CA SER A 67 15.23 -27.17 8.14
C SER A 67 16.29 -26.50 9.03
N PRO A 68 17.41 -27.20 9.32
CA PRO A 68 18.55 -26.61 10.02
C PRO A 68 19.15 -25.39 9.28
N ALA A 69 18.97 -25.31 7.96
CA ALA A 69 19.43 -24.18 7.16
C ALA A 69 18.64 -22.89 7.42
N PHE A 70 17.46 -22.97 8.05
CA PHE A 70 16.59 -21.80 8.28
C PHE A 70 17.30 -20.67 9.04
N LEU A 71 17.97 -20.98 10.16
CA LEU A 71 18.66 -19.98 11.01
C LEU A 71 20.08 -19.64 10.54
N THR A 72 20.52 -20.11 9.39
CA THR A 72 21.82 -19.71 8.86
C THR A 72 21.82 -18.23 8.46
N SER A 73 22.95 -17.53 8.67
CA SER A 73 23.09 -16.13 8.28
C SER A 73 22.83 -15.91 6.80
N ALA A 74 23.24 -16.83 5.95
CA ALA A 74 22.98 -16.75 4.51
C ALA A 74 21.48 -16.79 4.17
N ASN A 75 20.70 -17.71 4.79
CA ASN A 75 19.27 -17.77 4.58
C ASN A 75 18.56 -16.53 5.11
N LEU A 76 18.87 -16.10 6.33
CA LEU A 76 18.23 -14.93 6.94
C LEU A 76 18.52 -13.63 6.16
N LEU A 77 19.75 -13.44 5.69
CA LEU A 77 20.11 -12.31 4.83
C LEU A 77 19.40 -12.39 3.47
N GLY A 78 19.28 -13.59 2.89
CA GLY A 78 18.53 -13.81 1.65
C GLY A 78 17.05 -13.44 1.81
N VAL A 79 16.41 -13.93 2.87
CA VAL A 79 15.01 -13.59 3.20
C VAL A 79 14.85 -12.09 3.42
N ALA A 80 15.75 -11.48 4.19
CA ALA A 80 15.71 -10.05 4.44
C ALA A 80 15.90 -9.24 3.14
N GLN A 81 16.78 -9.66 2.23
CA GLN A 81 16.97 -9.02 0.94
C GLN A 81 15.73 -9.11 0.07
N GLN A 82 15.13 -10.30 -0.07
CA GLN A 82 13.87 -10.48 -0.82
C GLN A 82 12.71 -9.68 -0.19
N ALA A 83 12.70 -9.57 1.14
CA ALA A 83 11.71 -8.76 1.83
C ALA A 83 11.83 -7.27 1.50
N THR A 84 13.01 -6.74 1.17
CA THR A 84 13.19 -5.29 0.95
C THR A 84 12.38 -4.75 -0.21
N GLU A 85 12.34 -5.49 -1.30
CA GLU A 85 11.67 -5.08 -2.53
C GLU A 85 10.16 -5.00 -2.33
N LEU A 86 9.57 -6.05 -1.73
CA LEU A 86 8.16 -6.08 -1.37
C LEU A 86 7.84 -5.04 -0.29
N SER A 87 8.74 -4.84 0.68
CA SER A 87 8.56 -3.85 1.75
C SER A 87 8.42 -2.43 1.23
N LEU A 88 9.15 -2.04 0.18
CA LEU A 88 9.04 -0.71 -0.40
C LEU A 88 7.69 -0.49 -1.09
N LEU A 89 7.15 -1.50 -1.75
CA LEU A 89 5.79 -1.44 -2.30
C LEU A 89 4.75 -1.38 -1.17
N VAL A 90 4.96 -2.16 -0.10
CA VAL A 90 4.08 -2.14 1.07
C VAL A 90 4.17 -0.81 1.81
N LEU A 91 5.36 -0.19 1.89
CA LEU A 91 5.51 1.17 2.42
C LEU A 91 4.72 2.18 1.59
N ALA A 92 4.81 2.11 0.27
CA ALA A 92 4.06 2.96 -0.65
C ALA A 92 2.55 2.79 -0.46
N GLU A 93 2.07 1.55 -0.51
CA GLU A 93 0.64 1.24 -0.39
C GLU A 93 0.11 1.56 1.01
N ALA A 94 0.87 1.31 2.08
CA ALA A 94 0.47 1.66 3.44
C ALA A 94 0.24 3.18 3.60
N LEU A 95 1.10 4.02 3.04
CA LEU A 95 0.91 5.47 3.04
C LEU A 95 -0.37 5.88 2.29
N ILE A 96 -0.63 5.24 1.14
CA ILE A 96 -1.80 5.50 0.31
C ILE A 96 -3.06 5.01 1.01
N LEU A 97 -3.07 3.78 1.55
CA LEU A 97 -4.20 3.21 2.30
C LEU A 97 -4.53 4.02 3.56
N ILE A 98 -3.54 4.46 4.33
CA ILE A 98 -3.77 5.31 5.51
C ILE A 98 -4.51 6.60 5.10
N SER A 99 -4.29 7.11 3.88
CA SER A 99 -5.05 8.27 3.37
C SER A 99 -6.47 7.94 2.88
N GLY A 100 -6.92 6.68 2.99
CA GLY A 100 -8.22 6.21 2.50
C GLY A 100 -8.27 6.04 0.97
N ARG A 101 -7.14 5.81 0.34
CA ARG A 101 -7.01 5.53 -1.10
C ARG A 101 -6.25 4.22 -1.30
N MET A 102 -6.25 3.71 -2.53
CA MET A 102 -5.48 2.55 -2.96
C MET A 102 -4.87 2.79 -4.34
N ASP A 103 -3.72 2.19 -4.62
CA ASP A 103 -3.06 2.30 -5.92
C ASP A 103 -2.55 0.93 -6.40
N LEU A 104 -3.34 0.29 -7.26
CA LEU A 104 -2.96 -0.99 -7.84
C LEU A 104 -1.82 -0.87 -8.86
N SER A 105 -1.58 0.34 -9.40
CA SER A 105 -0.56 0.54 -10.44
C SER A 105 0.87 0.38 -9.94
N LEU A 106 1.10 0.38 -8.62
CA LEU A 106 2.40 0.16 -8.01
C LEU A 106 3.04 -1.14 -8.48
N GLU A 107 2.22 -2.20 -8.67
CA GLU A 107 2.66 -3.49 -9.20
C GLU A 107 3.31 -3.37 -10.59
N SER A 108 2.71 -2.60 -11.48
CA SER A 108 3.26 -2.41 -12.82
C SER A 108 4.37 -1.37 -12.86
N THR A 109 4.34 -0.41 -11.92
CA THR A 109 5.38 0.62 -11.81
C THR A 109 6.76 0.04 -11.49
N ILE A 110 6.83 -1.01 -10.63
CA ILE A 110 8.09 -1.70 -10.29
C ILE A 110 8.77 -2.30 -11.52
N GLY A 111 8.01 -2.63 -12.57
CA GLY A 111 8.54 -3.21 -13.81
C GLY A 111 8.73 -2.15 -14.90
N VAL A 112 7.73 -1.33 -15.16
CA VAL A 112 7.75 -0.40 -16.30
C VAL A 112 8.75 0.74 -16.09
N ALA A 113 8.94 1.24 -14.85
CA ALA A 113 9.87 2.35 -14.62
C ALA A 113 11.33 1.98 -14.91
N PRO A 114 11.88 0.82 -14.44
CA PRO A 114 13.18 0.35 -14.86
C PRO A 114 13.28 0.10 -16.37
N VAL A 115 12.26 -0.53 -16.99
CA VAL A 115 12.26 -0.80 -18.43
C VAL A 115 12.40 0.47 -19.23
N ILE A 116 11.59 1.50 -18.95
CA ILE A 116 11.65 2.79 -19.66
C ILE A 116 13.00 3.48 -19.42
N ALA A 117 13.49 3.51 -18.18
CA ALA A 117 14.75 4.14 -17.84
C ALA A 117 15.93 3.50 -18.59
N VAL A 118 15.97 2.16 -18.61
CA VAL A 118 17.02 1.41 -19.29
C VAL A 118 16.88 1.53 -20.81
N TRP A 119 15.67 1.52 -21.35
CA TRP A 119 15.42 1.74 -22.78
C TRP A 119 15.94 3.09 -23.28
N LEU A 120 15.83 4.15 -22.49
CA LEU A 120 16.32 5.49 -22.84
C LEU A 120 17.84 5.61 -22.84
N VAL A 121 18.55 4.82 -22.03
CA VAL A 121 20.01 4.94 -21.84
C VAL A 121 20.84 3.89 -22.57
N LEU A 122 20.27 2.71 -22.89
CA LEU A 122 20.99 1.69 -23.63
C LEU A 122 21.16 2.08 -25.10
N PRO A 123 22.30 1.73 -25.71
CA PRO A 123 22.58 2.07 -27.10
C PRO A 123 21.61 1.35 -28.07
N GLU A 124 21.39 1.98 -29.22
CA GLU A 124 20.55 1.43 -30.29
C GLU A 124 21.13 0.16 -30.93
N HIS A 125 22.45 0.06 -30.96
CA HIS A 125 23.17 -1.04 -31.58
C HIS A 125 24.21 -1.64 -30.63
N GLY A 126 24.43 -2.94 -30.72
CA GLY A 126 25.50 -3.64 -29.99
C GLY A 126 25.06 -4.57 -28.87
N GLY A 127 23.77 -4.61 -28.53
CA GLY A 127 23.21 -5.53 -27.51
C GLY A 127 22.03 -6.34 -28.02
N ARG A 128 21.59 -7.33 -27.22
CA ARG A 128 20.37 -8.10 -27.48
C ARG A 128 19.11 -7.23 -27.34
N PHE A 129 19.11 -6.30 -26.38
CA PHE A 129 18.06 -5.32 -26.20
C PHE A 129 18.50 -3.98 -26.81
N GLN A 130 17.72 -3.46 -27.75
CA GLN A 130 17.98 -2.20 -28.42
C GLN A 130 17.31 -1.06 -27.67
N GLY A 131 18.10 -0.19 -27.08
CA GLY A 131 17.64 1.06 -26.47
C GLY A 131 17.58 2.21 -27.48
N LEU A 132 17.39 3.42 -26.96
CA LEU A 132 17.41 4.65 -27.77
C LEU A 132 18.75 5.40 -27.68
N GLY A 133 19.58 5.10 -26.68
CA GLY A 133 20.87 5.75 -26.50
C GLY A 133 20.82 7.26 -26.31
N LEU A 134 19.66 7.79 -25.87
CA LEU A 134 19.44 9.25 -25.81
C LEU A 134 20.20 9.91 -24.66
N LEU A 135 20.50 9.17 -23.60
CA LEU A 135 21.03 9.72 -22.36
C LEU A 135 22.17 8.84 -21.83
N PRO A 136 23.10 9.43 -21.06
CA PRO A 136 24.17 8.67 -20.41
C PRO A 136 23.65 7.61 -19.44
N THR A 137 24.32 6.48 -19.31
CA THR A 137 23.89 5.34 -18.49
C THR A 137 23.73 5.65 -17.00
N TRP A 138 24.47 6.63 -16.45
CA TRP A 138 24.34 7.05 -15.07
C TRP A 138 23.00 7.73 -14.76
N THR A 139 22.29 8.22 -15.79
CA THR A 139 20.97 8.85 -15.63
C THR A 139 19.83 7.83 -15.44
N ALA A 140 20.10 6.53 -15.61
CA ALA A 140 19.06 5.49 -15.53
C ALA A 140 18.31 5.49 -14.18
N ILE A 141 19.03 5.68 -13.06
CA ILE A 141 18.40 5.75 -11.72
C ILE A 141 17.48 6.96 -11.59
N PRO A 142 17.94 8.21 -11.79
CA PRO A 142 17.06 9.37 -11.70
C PRO A 142 15.89 9.31 -12.69
N LEU A 143 16.10 8.81 -13.91
CA LEU A 143 15.01 8.61 -14.87
C LEU A 143 13.95 7.62 -14.37
N CYS A 144 14.38 6.50 -13.81
CA CYS A 144 13.46 5.51 -13.22
C CYS A 144 12.57 6.16 -12.13
N LEU A 145 13.17 6.93 -11.23
CA LEU A 145 12.43 7.64 -10.18
C LEU A 145 11.48 8.70 -10.75
N VAL A 146 11.90 9.42 -11.78
CA VAL A 146 11.04 10.41 -12.49
C VAL A 146 9.86 9.70 -13.14
N VAL A 147 10.06 8.56 -13.80
CA VAL A 147 8.97 7.78 -14.40
C VAL A 147 7.97 7.35 -13.32
N GLY A 148 8.45 6.83 -12.18
CA GLY A 148 7.58 6.50 -11.04
C GLY A 148 6.81 7.71 -10.52
N ALA A 149 7.47 8.86 -10.37
CA ALA A 149 6.83 10.10 -9.95
C ALA A 149 5.75 10.56 -10.93
N LEU A 150 6.00 10.46 -12.23
CA LEU A 150 5.05 10.81 -13.28
C LEU A 150 3.82 9.90 -13.29
N ILE A 151 4.00 8.59 -13.07
CA ILE A 151 2.89 7.63 -12.94
C ILE A 151 2.02 7.99 -11.73
N GLY A 152 2.62 8.19 -10.56
CA GLY A 152 1.89 8.62 -9.37
C GLY A 152 1.21 9.98 -9.53
N ALA A 153 1.87 10.93 -10.20
CA ALA A 153 1.31 12.24 -10.50
C ALA A 153 0.11 12.16 -11.46
N LEU A 154 0.20 11.31 -12.49
CA LEU A 154 -0.87 11.06 -13.44
C LEU A 154 -2.09 10.43 -12.75
N ASN A 155 -1.89 9.39 -11.93
CA ASN A 155 -2.96 8.79 -11.13
C ASN A 155 -3.61 9.84 -10.24
N GLY A 156 -2.79 10.64 -9.53
CA GLY A 156 -3.29 11.73 -8.70
C GLY A 156 -4.09 12.78 -9.46
N PHE A 157 -3.65 13.13 -10.67
CA PHE A 157 -4.39 14.04 -11.55
C PHE A 157 -5.75 13.46 -11.96
N LEU A 158 -5.79 12.21 -12.42
CA LEU A 158 -7.02 11.56 -12.86
C LEU A 158 -8.02 11.41 -11.69
N ILE A 159 -7.54 11.03 -10.51
CA ILE A 159 -8.39 10.79 -9.34
C ILE A 159 -8.90 12.11 -8.74
N LEU A 160 -8.02 13.10 -8.57
CA LEU A 160 -8.34 14.31 -7.80
C LEU A 160 -8.90 15.45 -8.66
N LYS A 161 -8.37 15.64 -9.88
CA LYS A 161 -8.83 16.71 -10.78
C LYS A 161 -10.00 16.30 -11.65
N LEU A 162 -9.94 15.10 -12.23
CA LEU A 162 -11.04 14.57 -13.03
C LEU A 162 -12.10 13.85 -12.18
N ARG A 163 -11.85 13.69 -10.87
CA ARG A 163 -12.76 13.06 -9.89
C ARG A 163 -13.18 11.64 -10.30
N LEU A 164 -12.28 10.90 -10.95
CA LEU A 164 -12.53 9.52 -11.34
C LEU A 164 -12.39 8.59 -10.13
N ASN A 165 -13.05 7.44 -10.19
CA ASN A 165 -12.91 6.42 -9.17
C ASN A 165 -11.46 5.90 -9.12
N GLY A 166 -10.82 6.01 -7.95
CA GLY A 166 -9.40 5.68 -7.77
C GLY A 166 -9.08 4.21 -8.06
N PHE A 167 -9.95 3.29 -7.66
CA PHE A 167 -9.78 1.87 -7.94
C PHE A 167 -9.75 1.59 -9.46
N ILE A 168 -10.72 2.15 -10.21
CA ILE A 168 -10.79 1.93 -11.66
C ILE A 168 -9.63 2.59 -12.39
N VAL A 169 -9.22 3.80 -11.97
CA VAL A 169 -8.06 4.50 -12.55
C VAL A 169 -6.78 3.68 -12.35
N THR A 170 -6.52 3.23 -11.14
CA THR A 170 -5.27 2.51 -10.83
C THR A 170 -5.27 1.08 -11.39
N LEU A 171 -6.44 0.44 -11.51
CA LEU A 171 -6.59 -0.84 -12.23
C LEU A 171 -6.34 -0.67 -13.74
N GLY A 172 -6.89 0.38 -14.33
CA GLY A 172 -6.61 0.74 -15.73
C GLY A 172 -5.14 1.06 -15.96
N ALA A 173 -4.53 1.85 -15.05
CA ALA A 173 -3.10 2.16 -15.08
C ALA A 173 -2.24 0.88 -14.93
N LEU A 174 -2.57 -0.03 -14.00
CA LEU A 174 -1.90 -1.31 -13.85
C LEU A 174 -1.85 -2.06 -15.18
N THR A 175 -3.00 -2.21 -15.85
CA THR A 175 -3.10 -2.95 -17.11
C THR A 175 -2.35 -2.25 -18.25
N MET A 176 -2.51 -0.92 -18.35
CA MET A 176 -1.84 -0.11 -19.38
C MET A 176 -0.31 -0.14 -19.22
N LEU A 177 0.19 0.06 -18.00
CA LEU A 177 1.63 0.06 -17.70
C LEU A 177 2.23 -1.34 -17.87
N ARG A 178 1.50 -2.41 -17.53
CA ARG A 178 1.91 -3.80 -17.79
C ARG A 178 2.05 -4.03 -19.30
N GLY A 179 1.05 -3.61 -20.08
CA GLY A 179 1.12 -3.68 -21.54
C GLY A 179 2.31 -2.92 -22.11
N LEU A 180 2.58 -1.71 -21.59
CA LEU A 180 3.74 -0.90 -21.99
C LEU A 180 5.07 -1.58 -21.63
N GLN A 181 5.20 -2.18 -20.45
CA GLN A 181 6.37 -2.95 -20.05
C GLN A 181 6.67 -4.07 -21.02
N ILE A 182 5.66 -4.88 -21.37
CA ILE A 182 5.80 -6.00 -22.31
C ILE A 182 6.11 -5.49 -23.72
N ALA A 183 5.45 -4.43 -24.17
CA ALA A 183 5.68 -3.84 -25.51
C ALA A 183 7.10 -3.32 -25.67
N VAL A 184 7.62 -2.54 -24.71
CA VAL A 184 8.97 -1.99 -24.73
C VAL A 184 10.03 -3.08 -24.62
N SER A 185 9.83 -4.06 -23.71
CA SER A 185 10.76 -5.21 -23.56
C SER A 185 10.63 -6.24 -24.68
N ARG A 186 9.61 -6.10 -25.56
CA ARG A 186 9.27 -7.10 -26.60
C ARG A 186 9.01 -8.50 -26.00
N GLY A 187 8.51 -8.56 -24.77
CA GLY A 187 8.27 -9.81 -24.04
C GLY A 187 9.55 -10.54 -23.62
N GLN A 188 10.72 -9.90 -23.70
CA GLN A 188 12.01 -10.52 -23.35
C GLN A 188 12.56 -9.92 -22.06
N SER A 189 13.39 -10.71 -21.36
CA SER A 189 14.16 -10.20 -20.22
C SER A 189 15.35 -9.39 -20.71
N ILE A 190 15.56 -8.22 -20.10
CA ILE A 190 16.69 -7.33 -20.38
C ILE A 190 17.81 -7.65 -19.39
N VAL A 191 18.91 -8.23 -19.88
CA VAL A 191 20.03 -8.71 -19.04
C VAL A 191 21.27 -7.81 -19.14
N GLU A 192 21.38 -7.00 -20.19
CA GLU A 192 22.49 -6.08 -20.42
C GLU A 192 22.23 -4.75 -19.74
N LEU A 193 22.44 -4.71 -18.42
CA LEU A 193 22.14 -3.55 -17.61
C LEU A 193 23.39 -2.74 -17.25
N PRO A 194 23.31 -1.40 -17.22
CA PRO A 194 24.41 -0.59 -16.73
C PRO A 194 24.80 -0.95 -15.30
N SER A 195 26.10 -1.06 -15.01
CA SER A 195 26.59 -1.37 -13.67
C SER A 195 26.15 -0.34 -12.62
N SER A 196 26.03 0.92 -13.01
CA SER A 196 25.49 1.99 -12.17
C SER A 196 24.05 1.71 -11.73
N PHE A 197 23.22 1.13 -12.60
CA PHE A 197 21.83 0.82 -12.32
C PHE A 197 21.67 -0.38 -11.37
N THR A 198 22.55 -1.39 -11.52
CA THR A 198 22.47 -2.62 -10.71
C THR A 198 23.19 -2.52 -9.37
N TYR A 199 23.99 -1.46 -9.16
CA TYR A 199 24.85 -1.30 -7.98
C TYR A 199 24.09 -1.44 -6.65
N LEU A 200 22.99 -0.70 -6.46
CA LEU A 200 22.27 -0.66 -5.18
C LEU A 200 21.65 -2.01 -4.78
N GLY A 201 21.24 -2.82 -5.75
CA GLY A 201 20.68 -4.16 -5.49
C GLY A 201 21.75 -5.23 -5.25
N ARG A 202 23.02 -5.00 -5.70
CA ARG A 202 24.14 -5.95 -5.56
C ARG A 202 25.14 -5.58 -4.48
N ALA A 203 25.22 -4.30 -4.12
CA ALA A 203 26.19 -3.83 -3.13
C ALA A 203 25.94 -4.47 -1.76
N SER A 204 27.03 -4.73 -1.04
CA SER A 204 27.02 -5.15 0.36
C SER A 204 27.65 -4.07 1.22
N TRP A 205 26.93 -3.63 2.25
CA TRP A 205 27.40 -2.65 3.22
C TRP A 205 27.40 -3.30 4.61
N LEU A 206 28.48 -3.17 5.35
CA LEU A 206 28.61 -3.70 6.71
C LEU A 206 28.25 -5.19 6.83
N GLY A 207 28.55 -5.99 5.80
CA GLY A 207 28.32 -7.42 5.80
C GLY A 207 26.87 -7.86 5.44
N ALA A 208 25.99 -6.92 5.07
CA ALA A 208 24.63 -7.22 4.60
C ALA A 208 24.34 -6.47 3.29
N PRO A 209 23.37 -6.97 2.47
CA PRO A 209 22.92 -6.27 1.26
C PRO A 209 22.54 -4.83 1.52
N ALA A 210 22.99 -3.91 0.66
CA ALA A 210 22.72 -2.47 0.79
C ALA A 210 21.21 -2.17 0.78
N SER A 211 20.42 -2.96 0.07
CA SER A 211 18.97 -2.85 0.00
C SER A 211 18.30 -2.95 1.38
N ILE A 212 18.83 -3.78 2.30
CA ILE A 212 18.30 -3.91 3.67
C ILE A 212 18.46 -2.60 4.44
N TRP A 213 19.64 -1.98 4.38
CA TRP A 213 19.93 -0.71 5.07
C TRP A 213 19.07 0.43 4.52
N ILE A 214 18.92 0.47 3.20
CA ILE A 214 18.10 1.48 2.52
C ILE A 214 16.63 1.31 2.91
N CYS A 215 16.13 0.08 2.90
CA CYS A 215 14.76 -0.22 3.31
C CYS A 215 14.52 0.18 4.76
N ALA A 216 15.41 -0.21 5.68
CA ALA A 216 15.31 0.16 7.10
C ALA A 216 15.30 1.69 7.29
N LEU A 217 16.17 2.42 6.57
CA LEU A 217 16.19 3.88 6.58
C LEU A 217 14.89 4.49 6.09
N LEU A 218 14.32 3.98 4.98
CA LEU A 218 13.07 4.49 4.43
C LEU A 218 11.87 4.24 5.34
N PHE A 219 11.81 3.08 6.00
CA PHE A 219 10.79 2.81 7.02
C PHE A 219 10.96 3.69 8.26
N LEU A 220 12.19 3.92 8.70
CA LEU A 220 12.47 4.83 9.80
C LEU A 220 12.04 6.26 9.47
N VAL A 221 12.46 6.79 8.31
CA VAL A 221 12.09 8.13 7.85
C VAL A 221 10.58 8.23 7.64
N GLY A 222 9.96 7.24 7.00
CA GLY A 222 8.52 7.18 6.81
C GLY A 222 7.77 7.15 8.14
N GLY A 223 8.20 6.32 9.09
CA GLY A 223 7.61 6.21 10.42
C GLY A 223 7.70 7.53 11.21
N LEU A 224 8.87 8.16 11.20
CA LEU A 224 9.05 9.50 11.81
C LEU A 224 8.18 10.55 11.11
N ALA A 225 8.12 10.52 9.78
CA ALA A 225 7.28 11.44 9.01
C ALA A 225 5.79 11.28 9.34
N MET A 226 5.31 10.04 9.43
CA MET A 226 3.91 9.75 9.77
C MET A 226 3.57 10.15 11.21
N GLY A 227 4.49 9.94 12.17
CA GLY A 227 4.26 10.28 13.58
C GLY A 227 4.40 11.78 13.88
N TRP A 228 5.44 12.42 13.35
CA TRP A 228 5.84 13.76 13.81
C TRP A 228 5.51 14.88 12.83
N LEU A 229 5.50 14.63 11.52
CA LEU A 229 5.22 15.68 10.55
C LEU A 229 3.72 15.96 10.43
N ARG A 230 3.40 17.23 10.14
CA ARG A 230 2.01 17.66 9.89
C ARG A 230 1.36 16.91 8.73
N HIS A 231 2.16 16.56 7.70
CA HIS A 231 1.68 15.80 6.55
C HIS A 231 1.25 14.38 6.94
N GLY A 232 2.03 13.68 7.75
CA GLY A 232 1.68 12.33 8.22
C GLY A 232 0.38 12.33 9.02
N ARG A 233 0.26 13.25 9.99
CA ARG A 233 -0.99 13.41 10.76
C ARG A 233 -2.19 13.78 9.89
N ALA A 234 -1.96 14.58 8.83
CA ALA A 234 -3.01 14.93 7.88
C ALA A 234 -3.51 13.70 7.11
N LEU A 235 -2.64 12.74 6.75
CA LEU A 235 -3.05 11.50 6.07
C LEU A 235 -3.97 10.65 6.95
N TYR A 236 -3.67 10.50 8.23
CA TYR A 236 -4.56 9.82 9.19
C TYR A 236 -5.91 10.52 9.32
N ALA A 237 -5.91 11.85 9.41
CA ALA A 237 -7.14 12.64 9.50
C ALA A 237 -8.00 12.49 8.22
N ILE A 238 -7.38 12.54 7.05
CA ILE A 238 -8.04 12.39 5.74
C ILE A 238 -8.67 11.01 5.63
N GLY A 239 -7.90 9.95 5.94
CA GLY A 239 -8.40 8.58 5.88
C GLY A 239 -9.47 8.28 6.90
N GLY A 240 -9.45 8.92 8.08
CA GLY A 240 -10.49 8.77 9.10
C GLY A 240 -11.82 9.41 8.71
N ASN A 241 -11.79 10.65 8.23
CA ASN A 241 -12.96 11.35 7.68
C ASN A 241 -12.50 12.51 6.78
N THR A 242 -12.60 12.31 5.48
CA THR A 242 -12.15 13.27 4.47
C THR A 242 -12.88 14.61 4.57
N GLU A 243 -14.19 14.62 4.85
CA GLU A 243 -14.99 15.85 4.97
C GLU A 243 -14.63 16.63 6.24
N ALA A 244 -14.51 15.96 7.39
CA ALA A 244 -14.05 16.59 8.62
C ALA A 244 -12.62 17.13 8.48
N ALA A 245 -11.73 16.44 7.80
CA ALA A 245 -10.37 16.92 7.51
C ALA A 245 -10.41 18.20 6.65
N ARG A 246 -11.31 18.27 5.66
CA ARG A 246 -11.48 19.44 4.79
C ARG A 246 -12.02 20.64 5.55
N THR A 247 -13.03 20.44 6.40
CA THR A 247 -13.59 21.52 7.24
C THR A 247 -12.59 22.01 8.29
N ALA A 248 -11.67 21.15 8.75
CA ALA A 248 -10.54 21.54 9.61
C ALA A 248 -9.41 22.28 8.86
N GLY A 249 -9.58 22.60 7.57
CA GLY A 249 -8.61 23.35 6.78
C GLY A 249 -7.47 22.52 6.18
N ILE A 250 -7.53 21.19 6.24
CA ILE A 250 -6.51 20.33 5.62
C ILE A 250 -6.70 20.36 4.09
N ARG A 251 -5.60 20.60 3.37
CA ARG A 251 -5.58 20.59 1.90
C ARG A 251 -5.54 19.14 1.39
N VAL A 252 -6.71 18.45 1.46
CA VAL A 252 -6.87 17.03 1.16
C VAL A 252 -6.23 16.67 -0.18
N ASP A 253 -6.61 17.35 -1.27
CA ASP A 253 -6.15 17.02 -2.62
C ASP A 253 -4.62 17.07 -2.76
N ARG A 254 -3.97 18.06 -2.10
CA ARG A 254 -2.50 18.16 -2.14
C ARG A 254 -1.82 17.04 -1.35
N ALA A 255 -2.38 16.70 -0.19
CA ALA A 255 -1.84 15.62 0.65
C ALA A 255 -1.96 14.26 -0.06
N VAL A 256 -3.12 13.94 -0.62
CA VAL A 256 -3.35 12.70 -1.36
C VAL A 256 -2.50 12.65 -2.63
N TRP A 257 -2.41 13.77 -3.38
CA TRP A 257 -1.57 13.84 -4.58
C TRP A 257 -0.10 13.56 -4.26
N SER A 258 0.41 14.18 -3.19
CA SER A 258 1.82 13.97 -2.79
C SER A 258 2.10 12.52 -2.40
N VAL A 259 1.16 11.85 -1.74
CA VAL A 259 1.32 10.43 -1.36
C VAL A 259 1.31 9.50 -2.56
N LEU A 260 0.46 9.76 -3.56
CA LEU A 260 0.47 8.99 -4.82
C LEU A 260 1.80 9.17 -5.59
N VAL A 261 2.34 10.39 -5.62
CA VAL A 261 3.67 10.65 -6.22
C VAL A 261 4.77 9.91 -5.46
N ILE A 262 4.78 10.00 -4.13
CA ILE A 262 5.74 9.29 -3.27
C ILE A 262 5.61 7.77 -3.48
N GLY A 263 4.38 7.26 -3.57
CA GLY A 263 4.10 5.85 -3.85
C GLY A 263 4.71 5.39 -5.17
N GLY A 264 4.51 6.15 -6.25
CA GLY A 264 5.12 5.87 -7.55
C GLY A 264 6.65 5.90 -7.52
N VAL A 265 7.26 6.85 -6.79
CA VAL A 265 8.73 6.90 -6.60
C VAL A 265 9.23 5.68 -5.83
N LEU A 266 8.56 5.29 -4.75
CA LEU A 266 8.93 4.11 -3.96
C LEU A 266 8.80 2.82 -4.77
N ALA A 267 7.75 2.68 -5.59
CA ALA A 267 7.57 1.54 -6.48
C ALA A 267 8.67 1.47 -7.55
N ALA A 268 9.02 2.60 -8.17
CA ALA A 268 10.15 2.66 -9.10
C ALA A 268 11.48 2.32 -8.41
N PHE A 269 11.67 2.80 -7.18
CA PHE A 269 12.87 2.50 -6.40
C PHE A 269 12.95 1.01 -6.01
N ALA A 270 11.82 0.39 -5.64
CA ALA A 270 11.73 -1.06 -5.47
C ALA A 270 12.15 -1.80 -6.75
N GLY A 271 11.74 -1.27 -7.92
CA GLY A 271 12.15 -1.79 -9.22
C GLY A 271 13.66 -1.70 -9.47
N ILE A 272 14.33 -0.63 -9.03
CA ILE A 272 15.80 -0.52 -9.12
C ILE A 272 16.47 -1.59 -8.25
N LEU A 273 16.03 -1.76 -7.00
CA LEU A 273 16.61 -2.75 -6.09
C LEU A 273 16.39 -4.18 -6.59
N TYR A 274 15.17 -4.49 -7.03
CA TYR A 274 14.83 -5.79 -7.62
C TYR A 274 15.69 -6.10 -8.85
N THR A 275 15.73 -5.17 -9.78
CA THR A 275 16.55 -5.31 -11.00
C THR A 275 18.04 -5.48 -10.68
N GLY A 276 18.53 -4.74 -9.69
CA GLY A 276 19.90 -4.88 -9.22
C GLY A 276 20.17 -6.24 -8.59
N HIS A 277 19.28 -6.73 -7.76
CA HIS A 277 19.38 -8.02 -7.08
C HIS A 277 19.45 -9.18 -8.09
N TYR A 278 18.48 -9.25 -9.01
CA TYR A 278 18.40 -10.33 -10.00
C TYR A 278 19.30 -10.13 -11.21
N GLY A 279 19.81 -8.90 -11.44
CA GLY A 279 20.69 -8.58 -12.54
C GLY A 279 19.99 -8.56 -13.90
N SER A 280 18.68 -8.51 -13.94
CA SER A 280 17.86 -8.48 -15.14
C SER A 280 16.52 -7.81 -14.87
N ILE A 281 15.88 -7.31 -15.92
CA ILE A 281 14.48 -6.87 -15.87
C ILE A 281 13.66 -7.91 -16.61
N SER A 282 12.80 -8.64 -15.88
CA SER A 282 11.87 -9.57 -16.50
C SER A 282 10.73 -8.82 -17.20
N ALA A 283 10.23 -9.39 -18.31
CA ALA A 283 9.09 -8.82 -19.03
C ALA A 283 7.80 -8.79 -18.20
N ASP A 284 7.70 -9.64 -17.19
CA ASP A 284 6.57 -9.76 -16.25
C ASP A 284 6.90 -9.28 -14.83
N GLN A 285 8.01 -8.54 -14.64
CA GLN A 285 8.47 -8.05 -13.34
C GLN A 285 7.34 -7.36 -12.58
N GLY A 286 7.13 -7.79 -11.33
CA GLY A 286 6.08 -7.29 -10.44
C GLY A 286 4.72 -7.97 -10.60
N SER A 287 4.52 -8.87 -11.58
CA SER A 287 3.21 -9.48 -11.84
C SER A 287 2.69 -10.27 -10.64
N GLY A 288 1.45 -9.95 -10.21
CA GLY A 288 0.79 -10.60 -9.07
C GLY A 288 1.23 -10.09 -7.70
N TRP A 289 2.17 -9.13 -7.62
CA TRP A 289 2.67 -8.63 -6.34
C TRP A 289 1.64 -7.78 -5.59
N ILE A 290 0.67 -7.18 -6.29
CA ILE A 290 -0.34 -6.36 -5.64
C ILE A 290 -1.10 -7.14 -4.56
N PHE A 291 -1.37 -8.42 -4.77
CA PHE A 291 -2.05 -9.26 -3.79
C PHE A 291 -1.19 -9.47 -2.54
N GLN A 292 0.12 -9.67 -2.72
CA GLN A 292 1.06 -9.79 -1.59
C GLN A 292 1.21 -8.46 -0.84
N VAL A 293 1.23 -7.34 -1.57
CA VAL A 293 1.29 -5.99 -1.00
C VAL A 293 0.08 -5.72 -0.12
N PHE A 294 -1.13 -5.98 -0.62
CA PHE A 294 -2.35 -5.83 0.18
C PHE A 294 -2.37 -6.78 1.37
N ALA A 295 -2.02 -8.07 1.16
CA ALA A 295 -1.96 -9.04 2.24
C ALA A 295 -1.03 -8.60 3.36
N ALA A 296 0.22 -8.24 3.03
CA ALA A 296 1.20 -7.77 4.00
C ALA A 296 0.70 -6.53 4.76
N THR A 297 0.12 -5.57 4.03
CA THR A 297 -0.36 -4.32 4.59
C THR A 297 -1.53 -4.55 5.55
N VAL A 298 -2.49 -5.40 5.17
CA VAL A 298 -3.66 -5.73 6.01
C VAL A 298 -3.28 -6.60 7.20
N ILE A 299 -2.45 -7.64 7.00
CA ILE A 299 -1.89 -8.46 8.08
C ILE A 299 -1.14 -7.57 9.07
N GLY A 300 -0.38 -6.60 8.56
CA GLY A 300 0.31 -5.58 9.34
C GLY A 300 -0.61 -4.59 10.07
N GLY A 301 -1.93 -4.72 9.94
CA GLY A 301 -2.93 -3.95 10.67
C GLY A 301 -3.24 -2.58 10.07
N VAL A 302 -2.87 -2.31 8.83
CA VAL A 302 -3.32 -1.13 8.09
C VAL A 302 -4.74 -1.35 7.59
N SER A 303 -5.61 -0.38 7.85
CA SER A 303 -7.03 -0.45 7.47
C SER A 303 -7.23 -0.15 5.98
N LEU A 304 -8.00 -0.99 5.29
CA LEU A 304 -8.42 -0.73 3.91
C LEU A 304 -9.35 0.49 3.80
N ASN A 305 -10.06 0.82 4.88
CA ASN A 305 -10.96 1.97 4.93
C ASN A 305 -10.23 3.29 5.26
N GLY A 306 -8.90 3.23 5.49
CA GLY A 306 -8.08 4.40 5.84
C GLY A 306 -8.05 4.77 7.31
N GLY A 307 -7.27 5.79 7.64
CA GLY A 307 -7.20 6.44 8.94
C GLY A 307 -6.55 5.63 10.07
N ARG A 308 -6.17 4.36 9.84
CA ARG A 308 -5.63 3.46 10.86
C ARG A 308 -4.52 2.58 10.29
N GLY A 309 -3.51 2.27 11.12
CA GLY A 309 -2.37 1.42 10.78
C GLY A 309 -1.04 2.11 11.03
N THR A 310 0.03 1.33 11.00
CA THR A 310 1.39 1.82 11.17
C THR A 310 2.33 1.22 10.14
N LEU A 311 3.38 1.95 9.80
CA LEU A 311 4.39 1.45 8.88
C LEU A 311 5.18 0.28 9.47
N PHE A 312 5.39 0.29 10.78
CA PHE A 312 6.05 -0.83 11.48
C PHE A 312 5.19 -2.10 11.40
N GLY A 313 3.88 -1.99 11.62
CA GLY A 313 2.95 -3.10 11.40
C GLY A 313 3.01 -3.63 9.97
N ALA A 314 3.00 -2.76 8.97
CA ALA A 314 3.11 -3.13 7.57
C ALA A 314 4.42 -3.90 7.28
N LEU A 315 5.55 -3.45 7.84
CA LEU A 315 6.84 -4.15 7.73
C LEU A 315 6.80 -5.54 8.35
N THR A 316 6.22 -5.69 9.55
CA THR A 316 6.07 -7.01 10.20
C THR A 316 5.17 -7.94 9.40
N GLY A 317 4.15 -7.39 8.70
CA GLY A 317 3.33 -8.14 7.75
C GLY A 317 4.14 -8.70 6.58
N VAL A 318 5.03 -7.90 5.98
CA VAL A 318 5.94 -8.38 4.92
C VAL A 318 6.85 -9.48 5.43
N LEU A 319 7.49 -9.26 6.57
CA LEU A 319 8.40 -10.25 7.17
C LEU A 319 7.67 -11.58 7.44
N THR A 320 6.43 -11.50 7.90
CA THR A 320 5.60 -12.70 8.13
C THR A 320 5.38 -13.46 6.82
N LEU A 321 4.95 -12.78 5.75
CA LEU A 321 4.74 -13.43 4.44
C LEU A 321 6.04 -14.02 3.89
N GLN A 322 7.15 -13.32 3.98
CA GLN A 322 8.42 -13.79 3.46
C GLN A 322 8.97 -14.98 4.26
N LEU A 323 8.76 -15.02 5.58
CA LEU A 323 9.10 -16.19 6.38
C LEU A 323 8.25 -17.41 6.00
N VAL A 324 6.95 -17.23 5.75
CA VAL A 324 6.08 -18.31 5.29
C VAL A 324 6.60 -18.89 3.96
N VAL A 325 6.88 -18.02 2.98
CA VAL A 325 7.42 -18.43 1.67
C VAL A 325 8.77 -19.14 1.83
N ASN A 326 9.65 -18.63 2.71
CA ASN A 326 10.95 -19.25 2.97
C ASN A 326 10.81 -20.65 3.61
N VAL A 327 9.96 -20.78 4.63
CA VAL A 327 9.70 -22.08 5.27
C VAL A 327 9.16 -23.09 4.25
N MET A 328 8.25 -22.69 3.37
CA MET A 328 7.72 -23.55 2.31
C MET A 328 8.81 -23.96 1.32
N THR A 329 9.67 -23.03 0.93
CA THR A 329 10.81 -23.30 0.04
C THR A 329 11.77 -24.33 0.67
N LEU A 330 12.08 -24.15 1.95
CA LEU A 330 12.95 -25.09 2.69
C LEU A 330 12.29 -26.45 2.94
N ALA A 331 10.94 -26.49 3.01
CA ALA A 331 10.17 -27.74 3.05
C ALA A 331 10.09 -28.45 1.70
N GLY A 332 10.65 -27.87 0.63
CA GLY A 332 10.64 -28.46 -0.72
C GLY A 332 9.30 -28.29 -1.45
N VAL A 333 8.44 -27.38 -1.02
CA VAL A 333 7.18 -27.08 -1.72
C VAL A 333 7.49 -26.41 -3.06
N PRO A 334 7.01 -26.98 -4.20
CA PRO A 334 7.28 -26.40 -5.51
C PRO A 334 6.76 -24.95 -5.63
N PRO A 335 7.51 -24.03 -6.27
CA PRO A 335 7.11 -22.62 -6.43
C PRO A 335 5.76 -22.42 -7.12
N LEU A 336 5.27 -23.41 -7.86
CA LEU A 336 3.95 -23.39 -8.51
C LEU A 336 2.80 -23.20 -7.51
N TRP A 337 2.99 -23.62 -6.25
CA TRP A 337 1.99 -23.46 -5.19
C TRP A 337 1.99 -22.06 -4.54
N ASN A 338 3.01 -21.24 -4.80
CA ASN A 338 3.16 -19.94 -4.14
C ASN A 338 1.94 -19.03 -4.37
N GLN A 339 1.39 -18.99 -5.59
CA GLN A 339 0.23 -18.17 -5.88
C GLN A 339 -1.02 -18.64 -5.13
N PHE A 340 -1.27 -19.95 -5.11
CA PHE A 340 -2.39 -20.53 -4.37
C PHE A 340 -2.28 -20.23 -2.88
N LEU A 341 -1.10 -20.45 -2.32
CA LEU A 341 -0.85 -20.27 -0.88
C LEU A 341 -0.89 -18.79 -0.48
N ASN A 342 -0.38 -17.89 -1.30
CA ASN A 342 -0.54 -16.45 -1.09
C ASN A 342 -2.01 -16.05 -1.05
N GLY A 343 -2.84 -16.55 -1.98
CA GLY A 343 -4.28 -16.33 -1.97
C GLY A 343 -4.95 -16.89 -0.72
N ALA A 344 -4.59 -18.10 -0.30
CA ALA A 344 -5.12 -18.73 0.92
C ALA A 344 -4.74 -17.94 2.18
N ILE A 345 -3.49 -17.47 2.27
CA ILE A 345 -3.00 -16.64 3.39
C ILE A 345 -3.78 -15.32 3.47
N ILE A 346 -4.05 -14.67 2.32
CA ILE A 346 -4.83 -13.43 2.28
C ILE A 346 -6.23 -13.66 2.84
N ILE A 347 -6.92 -14.70 2.39
CA ILE A 347 -8.28 -15.03 2.85
C ILE A 347 -8.26 -15.32 4.36
N LEU A 348 -7.30 -16.11 4.82
CA LEU A 348 -7.14 -16.47 6.23
C LEU A 348 -6.86 -15.23 7.10
N ALA A 349 -5.99 -14.35 6.62
CA ALA A 349 -5.69 -13.09 7.30
C ALA A 349 -6.91 -12.17 7.41
N LEU A 350 -7.72 -12.06 6.35
CA LEU A 350 -8.97 -11.29 6.36
C LEU A 350 -9.99 -11.89 7.33
N ILE A 351 -10.12 -13.21 7.39
CA ILE A 351 -10.99 -13.92 8.32
C ILE A 351 -10.57 -13.63 9.77
N ILE A 352 -9.27 -13.78 10.07
CA ILE A 352 -8.71 -13.53 11.42
C ILE A 352 -8.90 -12.05 11.79
N SER A 353 -8.63 -11.14 10.88
CA SER A 353 -8.81 -9.69 11.09
C SER A 353 -10.25 -9.33 11.42
N ARG A 354 -11.22 -9.94 10.73
CA ARG A 354 -12.65 -9.75 11.01
C ARG A 354 -13.04 -10.20 12.42
N PHE A 355 -12.60 -11.39 12.82
CA PHE A 355 -12.89 -11.90 14.17
C PHE A 355 -12.21 -11.08 15.27
N ALA A 356 -11.00 -10.57 15.01
CA ALA A 356 -10.26 -9.74 15.96
C ALA A 356 -10.82 -8.31 16.08
N ALA A 357 -11.42 -7.76 15.02
CA ALA A 357 -11.93 -6.40 15.01
C ALA A 357 -13.39 -6.27 15.47
N GLY A 358 -14.16 -7.36 15.49
CA GLY A 358 -15.59 -7.35 15.88
C GLY A 358 -16.50 -6.49 14.98
N GLU A 359 -16.00 -5.99 13.85
CA GLU A 359 -16.72 -5.11 12.93
C GLU A 359 -17.04 -5.83 11.62
N GLN A 360 -18.24 -5.64 11.12
CA GLN A 360 -18.60 -6.04 9.76
C GLN A 360 -17.91 -5.08 8.79
N GLN A 361 -17.07 -5.62 7.93
CA GLN A 361 -16.61 -4.91 6.75
C GLN A 361 -17.69 -5.08 5.67
N GLU A 362 -18.55 -4.06 5.53
CA GLU A 362 -19.40 -3.89 4.37
C GLU A 362 -18.67 -3.22 3.22
#